data_91021becbca8977c3601843de5ad7488
#
_entry.id   91021becbca8977c3601843de5ad7488
#
_cell.length_a   1.000
_cell.length_b   1.000
_cell.length_c   1.000
_cell.angle_alpha   90.00
_cell.angle_beta   90.00
_cell.angle_gamma   90.00
#
_symmetry.space_group_name_H-M   'P 1'
#
loop_
_entity.id
_entity.type
_entity.pdbx_description
1 polymer ?
#
loop_
_entity_poly.entity_id
_entity_poly.type
_entity_poly.pdbx_seq_one_letter_code
_entity_poly.pdbx_strand_id
1 'polypeptide(L)'
;MKGLWLTSVLSSFFQWSVSLLNKLLRGATLCTLLVLFLSIVSQLFLMASFLLPLKVIILIGSEGMPGYFPSALRAYEKNHVVLFLVALSVVFYFLYWASERLIHISSDKGAATLLSRSRKLIIFPNQRDLAKSFFHRYTGMLSAFIFCLIAFCCVAFVFGALALFLTGLVLTIALTLALFLQYSESLREIVYRSRVVIFNAAAALMFMTGFCFIVVDFLLGGGVPGYVAIIALLLVRQMFFRASQGVLDGMSLSSQREQINALFFHSHSYSARNAVFDRPGFWELLGQKNTVMIESVVQDVTGREASVVDFKWREVGCFGVLGFEAKCLIDGKPKLFVAKVFEPSREGLLMHEQALLSVVDQHFPSFSFLGSTVFEEFKVSVFSAYPSRDIVLAEQNLCGLEVLAELWSRPPPDTLVDMHARSKPTISVRAADIDFSLLRLAAYSEHESEMVDRCASWMPDILDFMQSMPLSIFNPELSLASMRRTENQVIVSHWGAWSIEPIGVGWFFKDSSYRFLSEWLQFAKQRRPELETLTEAQVTLVSLISALDFYYRRQSFRSAIELLPNILSAAETFLVEA
;
A
#
# COMPACT_ATOMS: atom_id res chain seq x y z
N MET A 1 19.58 -29.12 -10.90
CA MET A 1 19.95 -27.93 -10.12
C MET A 1 18.82 -27.32 -9.25
N LYS A 2 17.57 -27.83 -9.31
CA LYS A 2 16.43 -27.30 -8.49
C LYS A 2 16.46 -27.67 -6.99
N GLY A 3 17.25 -28.67 -6.57
CA GLY A 3 17.29 -29.15 -5.18
C GLY A 3 18.04 -28.27 -4.16
N LEU A 4 18.84 -27.32 -4.62
CA LEU A 4 19.68 -26.47 -3.76
C LEU A 4 19.11 -25.06 -3.50
N TRP A 5 17.95 -24.72 -4.08
CA TRP A 5 17.41 -23.37 -3.99
C TRP A 5 16.99 -23.00 -2.56
N LEU A 6 16.23 -23.84 -1.87
CA LEU A 6 15.74 -23.56 -0.52
C LEU A 6 16.88 -23.45 0.50
N THR A 7 17.86 -24.35 0.40
CA THR A 7 19.05 -24.34 1.27
C THR A 7 19.92 -23.10 1.03
N SER A 8 20.05 -22.65 -0.22
CA SER A 8 20.78 -21.42 -0.55
C SER A 8 20.07 -20.17 -0.03
N VAL A 9 18.73 -20.11 -0.14
CA VAL A 9 17.93 -19.00 0.39
C VAL A 9 18.02 -18.94 1.91
N LEU A 10 17.85 -20.07 2.60
CA LEU A 10 17.96 -20.12 4.07
C LEU A 10 19.37 -19.78 4.56
N SER A 11 20.41 -20.30 3.91
CA SER A 11 21.80 -19.98 4.24
C SER A 11 22.11 -18.49 4.04
N SER A 12 21.67 -17.93 2.90
CA SER A 12 21.81 -16.49 2.62
C SER A 12 21.06 -15.61 3.64
N PHE A 13 19.85 -16.01 4.02
CA PHE A 13 19.08 -15.30 5.05
C PHE A 13 19.75 -15.38 6.43
N PHE A 14 20.26 -16.54 6.80
CA PHE A 14 20.98 -16.75 8.07
C PHE A 14 22.25 -15.89 8.15
N GLN A 15 23.09 -15.92 7.12
CA GLN A 15 24.31 -15.11 7.05
C GLN A 15 23.98 -13.60 7.14
N TRP A 16 22.94 -13.18 6.41
CA TRP A 16 22.46 -11.80 6.46
C TRP A 16 21.94 -11.43 7.84
N SER A 17 21.16 -12.30 8.49
CA SER A 17 20.65 -12.09 9.85
C SER A 17 21.78 -11.96 10.87
N VAL A 18 22.80 -12.80 10.80
CA VAL A 18 23.99 -12.69 11.67
C VAL A 18 24.74 -11.37 11.44
N SER A 19 24.86 -10.93 10.18
CA SER A 19 25.48 -9.64 9.85
C SER A 19 24.69 -8.47 10.44
N LEU A 20 23.36 -8.54 10.39
CA LEU A 20 22.46 -7.55 11.02
C LEU A 20 22.60 -7.55 12.56
N LEU A 21 22.60 -8.74 13.18
CA LEU A 21 22.81 -8.86 14.62
C LEU A 21 24.10 -8.16 15.06
N ASN A 22 25.19 -8.44 14.35
CA ASN A 22 26.47 -7.80 14.64
C ASN A 22 26.41 -6.27 14.46
N LYS A 23 25.66 -5.79 13.46
CA LYS A 23 25.44 -4.35 13.26
C LYS A 23 24.61 -3.72 14.39
N LEU A 24 23.54 -4.38 14.85
CA LEU A 24 22.73 -3.92 15.98
C LEU A 24 23.54 -3.92 17.28
N LEU A 25 24.29 -4.99 17.55
CA LEU A 25 25.12 -5.10 18.75
C LEU A 25 26.26 -4.06 18.78
N ARG A 26 26.82 -3.67 17.64
CA ARG A 26 27.81 -2.59 17.57
C ARG A 26 27.21 -1.19 17.57
N GLY A 27 26.00 -1.04 17.00
CA GLY A 27 25.34 0.25 16.82
C GLY A 27 24.46 0.70 17.97
N ALA A 28 23.71 -0.22 18.61
CA ALA A 28 22.74 0.05 19.67
C ALA A 28 22.72 -1.08 20.73
N THR A 29 23.88 -1.47 21.22
CA THR A 29 24.09 -2.63 22.11
C THR A 29 23.11 -2.68 23.26
N LEU A 30 23.06 -1.61 24.06
CA LEU A 30 22.26 -1.55 25.28
C LEU A 30 20.75 -1.66 24.99
N CYS A 31 20.26 -0.95 23.97
CA CYS A 31 18.86 -1.05 23.57
C CYS A 31 18.52 -2.45 23.04
N THR A 32 19.40 -3.06 22.24
CA THR A 32 19.18 -4.41 21.68
C THR A 32 19.11 -5.46 22.79
N LEU A 33 20.08 -5.48 23.70
CA LEU A 33 20.10 -6.43 24.83
C LEU A 33 18.91 -6.21 25.76
N LEU A 34 18.56 -4.97 26.06
CA LEU A 34 17.42 -4.64 26.92
C LEU A 34 16.09 -5.12 26.27
N VAL A 35 15.90 -4.87 24.97
CA VAL A 35 14.68 -5.33 24.26
C VAL A 35 14.60 -6.85 24.24
N LEU A 36 15.70 -7.55 23.95
CA LEU A 36 15.74 -9.02 23.97
C LEU A 36 15.41 -9.57 25.37
N PHE A 37 16.02 -9.04 26.41
CA PHE A 37 15.77 -9.44 27.78
C PHE A 37 14.31 -9.18 28.19
N LEU A 38 13.82 -7.96 27.99
CA LEU A 38 12.44 -7.60 28.31
C LEU A 38 11.43 -8.45 27.52
N SER A 39 11.72 -8.78 26.26
CA SER A 39 10.84 -9.62 25.44
C SER A 39 10.71 -11.05 26.00
N ILE A 40 11.79 -11.62 26.53
CA ILE A 40 11.74 -12.93 27.18
C ILE A 40 10.99 -12.85 28.51
N VAL A 41 11.31 -11.85 29.32
CA VAL A 41 10.69 -11.64 30.64
C VAL A 41 9.19 -11.34 30.51
N SER A 42 8.78 -10.54 29.49
CA SER A 42 7.36 -10.27 29.24
C SER A 42 6.57 -11.55 28.99
N GLN A 43 7.16 -12.51 28.26
CA GLN A 43 6.51 -13.81 27.99
C GLN A 43 6.38 -14.65 29.27
N LEU A 44 7.36 -14.60 30.15
CA LEU A 44 7.27 -15.29 31.45
C LEU A 44 6.19 -14.66 32.34
N PHE A 45 6.11 -13.33 32.38
CA PHE A 45 5.03 -12.65 33.10
C PHE A 45 3.65 -12.98 32.54
N LEU A 46 3.51 -12.99 31.22
CA LEU A 46 2.26 -13.39 30.57
C LEU A 46 1.87 -14.82 30.91
N MET A 47 2.81 -15.76 30.84
CA MET A 47 2.58 -17.16 31.26
C MET A 47 2.17 -17.26 32.74
N ALA A 48 2.89 -16.57 33.65
CA ALA A 48 2.57 -16.58 35.05
C ALA A 48 1.16 -16.01 35.31
N SER A 49 0.80 -14.93 34.62
CA SER A 49 -0.52 -14.31 34.73
C SER A 49 -1.67 -15.25 34.34
N PHE A 50 -1.46 -16.19 33.40
CA PHE A 50 -2.46 -17.20 33.03
C PHE A 50 -2.41 -18.48 33.87
N LEU A 51 -1.22 -18.86 34.37
CA LEU A 51 -1.06 -20.05 35.24
C LEU A 51 -1.68 -19.85 36.62
N LEU A 52 -1.59 -18.65 37.19
CA LEU A 52 -2.07 -18.38 38.54
C LEU A 52 -3.60 -18.51 38.65
N PRO A 53 -4.44 -17.94 37.78
CA PRO A 53 -5.89 -18.18 37.79
C PRO A 53 -6.27 -19.66 37.67
N LEU A 54 -5.53 -20.43 36.87
CA LEU A 54 -5.76 -21.87 36.77
C LEU A 54 -5.50 -22.56 38.12
N LYS A 55 -4.41 -22.21 38.83
CA LYS A 55 -4.13 -22.70 40.16
C LYS A 55 -5.19 -22.27 41.18
N VAL A 56 -5.75 -21.07 41.05
CA VAL A 56 -6.85 -20.58 41.90
C VAL A 56 -8.10 -21.45 41.69
N ILE A 57 -8.47 -21.75 40.45
CA ILE A 57 -9.64 -22.61 40.14
C ILE A 57 -9.45 -24.00 40.75
N ILE A 58 -8.27 -24.61 40.58
CA ILE A 58 -7.95 -25.92 41.18
C ILE A 58 -8.03 -25.86 42.70
N LEU A 59 -7.50 -24.78 43.31
CA LEU A 59 -7.53 -24.61 44.78
C LEU A 59 -8.97 -24.44 45.29
N ILE A 60 -9.83 -23.70 44.60
CA ILE A 60 -11.24 -23.53 45.00
C ILE A 60 -11.97 -24.88 44.97
N GLY A 61 -11.73 -25.70 43.93
CA GLY A 61 -12.38 -27.01 43.74
C GLY A 61 -11.82 -28.14 44.64
N SER A 62 -10.72 -27.91 45.37
CA SER A 62 -10.13 -28.92 46.26
C SER A 62 -10.71 -28.86 47.70
N GLU A 63 -10.85 -30.00 48.39
CA GLU A 63 -11.31 -30.07 49.81
C GLU A 63 -10.28 -29.66 50.84
N GLY A 64 -9.10 -29.13 50.40
CA GLY A 64 -8.02 -28.70 51.27
C GLY A 64 -6.86 -28.08 50.48
N MET A 65 -5.73 -27.82 51.12
CA MET A 65 -4.52 -27.37 50.45
C MET A 65 -3.81 -28.53 49.73
N PRO A 66 -3.73 -28.50 48.37
CA PRO A 66 -3.04 -29.56 47.62
C PRO A 66 -1.57 -29.68 48.00
N GLY A 67 -1.03 -30.92 48.02
CA GLY A 67 0.34 -31.23 48.43
C GLY A 67 1.46 -30.60 47.62
N TYR A 68 1.19 -30.08 46.43
CA TYR A 68 2.17 -29.40 45.57
C TYR A 68 2.36 -27.91 45.89
N PHE A 69 1.59 -27.33 46.84
CA PHE A 69 1.82 -25.95 47.30
C PHE A 69 3.03 -25.86 48.22
N PRO A 70 3.83 -24.78 48.13
CA PRO A 70 4.95 -24.52 49.03
C PRO A 70 4.50 -24.53 50.50
N SER A 71 5.34 -25.08 51.37
CA SER A 71 5.04 -25.19 52.80
C SER A 71 4.70 -23.84 53.44
N ALA A 72 5.32 -22.76 53.00
CA ALA A 72 5.04 -21.41 53.46
C ALA A 72 3.59 -20.95 53.18
N LEU A 73 2.95 -21.36 52.06
CA LEU A 73 1.59 -21.00 51.75
C LEU A 73 0.54 -21.91 52.43
N ARG A 74 0.95 -23.11 52.86
CA ARG A 74 0.06 -24.02 53.61
C ARG A 74 -0.25 -23.57 55.03
N ALA A 75 0.57 -22.65 55.56
CA ALA A 75 0.37 -22.09 56.90
C ALA A 75 -0.79 -21.07 56.96
N TYR A 76 -1.30 -20.60 55.81
CA TYR A 76 -2.34 -19.60 55.74
C TYR A 76 -3.70 -20.24 55.37
N GLU A 77 -4.78 -19.57 55.76
CA GLU A 77 -6.14 -19.98 55.38
C GLU A 77 -6.32 -19.96 53.86
N LYS A 78 -7.08 -20.92 53.33
CA LYS A 78 -7.33 -21.12 51.92
C LYS A 78 -7.81 -19.84 51.20
N ASN A 79 -8.70 -19.07 51.85
CA ASN A 79 -9.26 -17.83 51.27
C ASN A 79 -8.20 -16.74 51.09
N HIS A 80 -7.29 -16.61 52.02
CA HIS A 80 -6.18 -15.64 51.93
C HIS A 80 -5.19 -16.02 50.81
N VAL A 81 -4.93 -17.32 50.62
CA VAL A 81 -4.07 -17.81 49.53
C VAL A 81 -4.71 -17.59 48.18
N VAL A 82 -6.03 -17.83 48.06
CA VAL A 82 -6.81 -17.54 46.83
C VAL A 82 -6.69 -16.05 46.49
N LEU A 83 -6.97 -15.15 47.44
CA LEU A 83 -6.89 -13.72 47.22
C LEU A 83 -5.48 -13.26 46.84
N PHE A 84 -4.48 -13.79 47.49
CA PHE A 84 -3.06 -13.53 47.18
C PHE A 84 -2.71 -13.95 45.74
N LEU A 85 -3.12 -15.15 45.29
CA LEU A 85 -2.83 -15.63 43.95
C LEU A 85 -3.54 -14.82 42.88
N VAL A 86 -4.79 -14.38 43.13
CA VAL A 86 -5.52 -13.49 42.24
C VAL A 86 -4.79 -12.13 42.12
N ALA A 87 -4.44 -11.52 43.24
CA ALA A 87 -3.68 -10.26 43.26
C ALA A 87 -2.34 -10.39 42.52
N LEU A 88 -1.62 -11.48 42.75
CA LEU A 88 -0.34 -11.77 42.09
C LEU A 88 -0.51 -11.96 40.57
N SER A 89 -1.61 -12.58 40.12
CA SER A 89 -1.93 -12.70 38.70
C SER A 89 -2.11 -11.32 38.02
N VAL A 90 -2.82 -10.42 38.69
CA VAL A 90 -3.02 -9.03 38.19
C VAL A 90 -1.67 -8.28 38.14
N VAL A 91 -0.83 -8.44 39.16
CA VAL A 91 0.52 -7.84 39.20
C VAL A 91 1.37 -8.35 38.03
N PHE A 92 1.38 -9.66 37.76
CA PHE A 92 2.11 -10.19 36.60
C PHE A 92 1.58 -9.71 35.27
N TYR A 93 0.27 -9.54 35.13
CA TYR A 93 -0.31 -8.96 33.93
C TYR A 93 0.10 -7.48 33.74
N PHE A 94 0.14 -6.71 34.83
CA PHE A 94 0.62 -5.34 34.80
C PHE A 94 2.12 -5.26 34.45
N LEU A 95 2.95 -6.15 35.01
CA LEU A 95 4.37 -6.25 34.67
C LEU A 95 4.59 -6.63 33.20
N TYR A 96 3.76 -7.53 32.68
CA TYR A 96 3.74 -7.83 31.24
C TYR A 96 3.47 -6.56 30.41
N TRP A 97 2.39 -5.84 30.72
CA TRP A 97 2.03 -4.61 30.02
C TRP A 97 3.14 -3.53 30.11
N ALA A 98 3.71 -3.34 31.29
CA ALA A 98 4.82 -2.41 31.49
C ALA A 98 6.07 -2.83 30.70
N SER A 99 6.37 -4.13 30.63
CA SER A 99 7.49 -4.66 29.83
C SER A 99 7.28 -4.41 28.35
N GLU A 100 6.08 -4.65 27.80
CA GLU A 100 5.74 -4.36 26.40
C GLU A 100 5.90 -2.87 26.09
N ARG A 101 5.47 -1.98 26.98
CA ARG A 101 5.67 -0.53 26.83
C ARG A 101 7.14 -0.13 26.78
N LEU A 102 7.95 -0.72 27.66
CA LEU A 102 9.40 -0.50 27.70
C LEU A 102 10.09 -1.05 26.44
N ILE A 103 9.64 -2.18 25.90
CA ILE A 103 10.13 -2.75 24.64
C ILE A 103 9.92 -1.74 23.50
N HIS A 104 8.72 -1.17 23.36
CA HIS A 104 8.44 -0.18 22.35
C HIS A 104 9.33 1.07 22.46
N ILE A 105 9.43 1.64 23.65
CA ILE A 105 10.28 2.82 23.91
C ILE A 105 11.76 2.53 23.60
N SER A 106 12.25 1.37 24.03
CA SER A 106 13.64 0.97 23.84
C SER A 106 13.95 0.65 22.38
N SER A 107 12.98 0.05 21.64
CA SER A 107 13.09 -0.19 20.21
C SER A 107 13.16 1.11 19.42
N ASP A 108 12.33 2.10 19.75
CA ASP A 108 12.34 3.41 19.12
C ASP A 108 13.68 4.14 19.33
N LYS A 109 14.21 4.11 20.56
CA LYS A 109 15.52 4.68 20.87
C LYS A 109 16.65 3.93 20.15
N GLY A 110 16.58 2.59 20.10
CA GLY A 110 17.54 1.75 19.40
C GLY A 110 17.58 2.05 17.91
N ALA A 111 16.43 2.15 17.27
CA ALA A 111 16.31 2.49 15.86
C ALA A 111 16.86 3.90 15.54
N ALA A 112 16.52 4.90 16.36
CA ALA A 112 17.03 6.25 16.23
C ALA A 112 18.56 6.32 16.38
N THR A 113 19.12 5.60 17.37
CA THR A 113 20.57 5.52 17.59
C THR A 113 21.28 4.84 16.40
N LEU A 114 20.70 3.78 15.88
CA LEU A 114 21.26 3.05 14.74
C LEU A 114 21.26 3.93 13.47
N LEU A 115 20.17 4.66 13.26
CA LEU A 115 20.03 5.57 12.12
C LEU A 115 21.01 6.74 12.20
N SER A 116 21.16 7.37 13.37
CA SER A 116 22.12 8.48 13.53
C SER A 116 23.57 8.04 13.32
N ARG A 117 23.92 6.82 13.72
CA ARG A 117 25.26 6.24 13.51
C ARG A 117 25.53 5.80 12.07
N SER A 118 24.49 5.62 11.25
CA SER A 118 24.66 5.25 9.84
C SER A 118 25.29 6.35 9.00
N ARG A 119 25.19 7.63 9.42
CA ARG A 119 25.72 8.83 8.74
C ARG A 119 25.34 8.91 7.26
N LYS A 120 24.18 8.37 6.89
CA LYS A 120 23.66 8.44 5.52
C LYS A 120 22.71 9.62 5.34
N LEU A 121 22.65 10.15 4.13
CA LEU A 121 21.63 11.11 3.73
C LEU A 121 20.23 10.47 3.82
N ILE A 122 19.19 11.29 3.76
CA ILE A 122 17.82 10.81 3.71
C ILE A 122 17.59 10.08 2.38
N ILE A 123 17.41 8.75 2.46
CA ILE A 123 17.20 7.90 1.29
C ILE A 123 15.71 7.77 0.99
N PHE A 124 14.87 7.73 2.06
CA PHE A 124 13.42 7.57 1.97
C PHE A 124 12.71 8.64 2.80
N PRO A 125 11.55 9.16 2.35
CA PRO A 125 10.76 10.10 3.15
C PRO A 125 10.38 9.54 4.53
N ASN A 126 10.10 8.24 4.62
CA ASN A 126 9.66 7.52 5.83
C ASN A 126 10.75 6.65 6.47
N GLN A 127 12.04 6.99 6.27
CA GLN A 127 13.14 6.13 6.74
C GLN A 127 13.17 5.92 8.26
N ARG A 128 12.64 6.86 9.08
CA ARG A 128 12.52 6.68 10.52
C ARG A 128 11.55 5.56 10.89
N ASP A 129 10.40 5.52 10.25
CA ASP A 129 9.37 4.52 10.51
C ASP A 129 9.81 3.14 10.00
N LEU A 130 10.52 3.11 8.87
CA LEU A 130 11.13 1.89 8.36
C LEU A 130 12.20 1.35 9.33
N ALA A 131 13.05 2.22 9.86
CA ALA A 131 14.08 1.83 10.83
C ALA A 131 13.46 1.32 12.16
N LYS A 132 12.39 1.95 12.65
CA LYS A 132 11.65 1.49 13.84
C LYS A 132 10.98 0.14 13.60
N SER A 133 10.26 -0.01 12.49
CA SER A 133 9.62 -1.27 12.09
C SER A 133 10.64 -2.40 11.96
N PHE A 134 11.78 -2.12 11.31
CA PHE A 134 12.89 -3.06 11.19
C PHE A 134 13.43 -3.49 12.55
N PHE A 135 13.78 -2.53 13.42
CA PHE A 135 14.36 -2.81 14.73
C PHE A 135 13.43 -3.66 15.58
N HIS A 136 12.15 -3.31 15.63
CA HIS A 136 11.13 -4.02 16.38
C HIS A 136 10.93 -5.46 15.85
N ARG A 137 10.76 -5.63 14.54
CA ARG A 137 10.57 -6.96 13.91
C ARG A 137 11.81 -7.84 14.05
N TYR A 138 13.00 -7.26 13.85
CA TYR A 138 14.22 -8.05 13.95
C TYR A 138 14.48 -8.52 15.39
N THR A 139 14.34 -7.65 16.38
CA THR A 139 14.46 -8.03 17.80
C THR A 139 13.33 -8.97 18.24
N GLY A 140 12.11 -8.81 17.70
CA GLY A 140 10.97 -9.72 17.87
C GLY A 140 11.27 -11.13 17.34
N MET A 141 11.77 -11.24 16.11
CA MET A 141 12.18 -12.51 15.50
C MET A 141 13.28 -13.20 16.35
N LEU A 142 14.29 -12.45 16.76
CA LEU A 142 15.40 -12.99 17.54
C LEU A 142 14.95 -13.45 18.94
N SER A 143 14.11 -12.65 19.61
CA SER A 143 13.56 -13.01 20.93
C SER A 143 12.62 -14.23 20.83
N ALA A 144 11.85 -14.35 19.76
CA ALA A 144 11.02 -15.52 19.50
C ALA A 144 11.87 -16.79 19.37
N PHE A 145 12.97 -16.71 18.62
CA PHE A 145 13.89 -17.84 18.47
C PHE A 145 14.52 -18.25 19.81
N ILE A 146 15.02 -17.29 20.59
CA ILE A 146 15.61 -17.55 21.92
C ILE A 146 14.56 -18.14 22.86
N PHE A 147 13.35 -17.58 22.89
CA PHE A 147 12.25 -18.08 23.71
C PHE A 147 11.88 -19.53 23.33
N CYS A 148 11.74 -19.82 22.03
CA CYS A 148 11.44 -21.17 21.55
C CYS A 148 12.53 -22.18 21.98
N LEU A 149 13.80 -21.79 21.91
CA LEU A 149 14.92 -22.63 22.36
C LEU A 149 14.83 -22.92 23.85
N ILE A 150 14.61 -21.89 24.70
CA ILE A 150 14.47 -22.04 26.15
C ILE A 150 13.24 -22.91 26.47
N ALA A 151 12.09 -22.62 25.88
CA ALA A 151 10.87 -23.38 26.09
C ALA A 151 11.00 -24.84 25.66
N PHE A 152 11.65 -25.10 24.54
CA PHE A 152 11.96 -26.45 24.09
C PHE A 152 12.88 -27.21 25.07
N CYS A 153 13.95 -26.59 25.53
CA CYS A 153 14.83 -27.18 26.56
C CYS A 153 14.06 -27.48 27.87
N CYS A 154 13.18 -26.58 28.31
CA CYS A 154 12.33 -26.82 29.46
C CYS A 154 11.39 -28.03 29.26
N VAL A 155 10.71 -28.10 28.09
CA VAL A 155 9.85 -29.24 27.76
C VAL A 155 10.66 -30.52 27.64
N ALA A 156 11.84 -30.51 27.05
CA ALA A 156 12.70 -31.67 26.90
C ALA A 156 13.18 -32.21 28.27
N PHE A 157 13.47 -31.32 29.22
CA PHE A 157 13.88 -31.70 30.57
C PHE A 157 12.72 -32.27 31.41
N VAL A 158 11.52 -31.69 31.26
CA VAL A 158 10.36 -32.05 32.09
C VAL A 158 9.52 -33.18 31.47
N PHE A 159 9.43 -33.21 30.14
CA PHE A 159 8.61 -34.17 29.38
C PHE A 159 9.33 -34.57 28.07
N GLY A 160 10.39 -35.37 28.19
CA GLY A 160 11.27 -35.77 27.08
C GLY A 160 10.53 -36.44 25.90
N ALA A 161 9.52 -37.31 26.18
CA ALA A 161 8.73 -37.97 25.15
C ALA A 161 7.96 -36.96 24.28
N LEU A 162 7.36 -35.94 24.90
CA LEU A 162 6.69 -34.86 24.18
C LEU A 162 7.69 -34.09 23.31
N ALA A 163 8.88 -33.78 23.83
CA ALA A 163 9.90 -33.05 23.06
C ALA A 163 10.34 -33.82 21.81
N LEU A 164 10.55 -35.13 21.91
CA LEU A 164 10.86 -36.00 20.78
C LEU A 164 9.74 -36.02 19.74
N PHE A 165 8.49 -36.17 20.19
CA PHE A 165 7.31 -36.13 19.33
C PHE A 165 7.20 -34.80 18.59
N LEU A 166 7.34 -33.66 19.29
CA LEU A 166 7.29 -32.34 18.69
C LEU A 166 8.42 -32.11 17.68
N THR A 167 9.62 -32.62 17.97
CA THR A 167 10.74 -32.55 17.01
C THR A 167 10.41 -33.30 15.72
N GLY A 168 9.90 -34.53 15.84
CA GLY A 168 9.47 -35.32 14.67
C GLY A 168 8.36 -34.63 13.88
N LEU A 169 7.37 -34.05 14.58
CA LEU A 169 6.26 -33.32 13.95
C LEU A 169 6.77 -32.10 13.17
N VAL A 170 7.61 -31.25 13.79
CA VAL A 170 8.18 -30.05 13.15
C VAL A 170 9.02 -30.43 11.94
N LEU A 171 9.88 -31.46 12.05
CA LEU A 171 10.70 -31.94 10.93
C LEU A 171 9.84 -32.44 9.77
N THR A 172 8.78 -33.20 10.06
CA THR A 172 7.87 -33.72 9.05
C THR A 172 7.16 -32.59 8.31
N ILE A 173 6.61 -31.61 9.05
CA ILE A 173 5.93 -30.45 8.46
C ILE A 173 6.92 -29.58 7.68
N ALA A 174 8.11 -29.34 8.21
CA ALA A 174 9.13 -28.57 7.50
C ALA A 174 9.58 -29.26 6.21
N LEU A 175 9.77 -30.59 6.22
CA LEU A 175 10.15 -31.36 5.05
C LEU A 175 9.05 -31.37 3.98
N THR A 176 7.80 -31.62 4.39
CA THR A 176 6.66 -31.61 3.46
C THR A 176 6.46 -30.23 2.83
N LEU A 177 6.51 -29.16 3.63
CA LEU A 177 6.42 -27.80 3.12
C LEU A 177 7.59 -27.47 2.17
N ALA A 178 8.82 -27.87 2.51
CA ALA A 178 9.99 -27.67 1.67
C ALA A 178 9.85 -28.37 0.30
N LEU A 179 9.36 -29.61 0.30
CA LEU A 179 9.10 -30.37 -0.92
C LEU A 179 8.02 -29.68 -1.78
N PHE A 180 6.90 -29.29 -1.19
CA PHE A 180 5.83 -28.59 -1.92
C PHE A 180 6.29 -27.26 -2.51
N LEU A 181 7.01 -26.44 -1.75
CA LEU A 181 7.55 -25.17 -2.23
C LEU A 181 8.61 -25.34 -3.33
N GLN A 182 9.29 -26.49 -3.37
CA GLN A 182 10.28 -26.79 -4.40
C GLN A 182 9.64 -27.17 -5.74
N TYR A 183 8.51 -27.89 -5.73
CA TYR A 183 7.89 -28.43 -6.92
C TYR A 183 6.81 -27.56 -7.54
N SER A 184 6.18 -26.66 -6.78
CA SER A 184 5.03 -25.86 -7.24
C SER A 184 5.27 -24.35 -7.05
N GLU A 185 5.31 -23.62 -8.16
CA GLU A 185 5.39 -22.15 -8.16
C GLU A 185 4.09 -21.52 -7.67
N SER A 186 2.94 -22.07 -8.06
CA SER A 186 1.62 -21.61 -7.62
C SER A 186 1.45 -21.70 -6.09
N LEU A 187 1.94 -22.80 -5.46
CA LEU A 187 1.90 -22.93 -4.01
C LEU A 187 2.83 -21.92 -3.32
N ARG A 188 3.95 -21.60 -3.92
CA ARG A 188 4.88 -20.58 -3.39
C ARG A 188 4.22 -19.22 -3.31
N GLU A 189 3.47 -18.86 -4.34
CA GLU A 189 2.72 -17.62 -4.40
C GLU A 189 1.56 -17.60 -3.39
N ILE A 190 0.78 -18.68 -3.27
CA ILE A 190 -0.29 -18.82 -2.28
C ILE A 190 0.25 -18.68 -0.86
N VAL A 191 1.37 -19.37 -0.55
CA VAL A 191 2.02 -19.28 0.76
C VAL A 191 2.49 -17.85 1.06
N TYR A 192 3.04 -17.16 0.06
CA TYR A 192 3.49 -15.77 0.24
C TYR A 192 2.32 -14.81 0.44
N ARG A 193 1.25 -14.94 -0.34
CA ARG A 193 0.05 -14.10 -0.29
C ARG A 193 -0.74 -14.29 1.00
N SER A 194 -0.91 -15.54 1.44
CA SER A 194 -1.71 -15.90 2.62
C SER A 194 -0.86 -16.31 3.82
N ARG A 195 0.39 -15.86 3.89
CA ARG A 195 1.39 -16.28 4.89
C ARG A 195 0.90 -16.23 6.34
N VAL A 196 0.20 -15.15 6.74
CA VAL A 196 -0.28 -14.98 8.12
C VAL A 196 -1.27 -16.09 8.49
N VAL A 197 -2.23 -16.38 7.62
CA VAL A 197 -3.25 -17.40 7.85
C VAL A 197 -2.60 -18.78 7.92
N ILE A 198 -1.71 -19.11 6.97
CA ILE A 198 -1.06 -20.41 6.88
C ILE A 198 -0.18 -20.70 8.09
N PHE A 199 0.69 -19.78 8.49
CA PHE A 199 1.59 -20.00 9.63
C PHE A 199 0.85 -20.01 10.97
N ASN A 200 -0.19 -19.20 11.16
CA ASN A 200 -1.01 -19.26 12.36
C ASN A 200 -1.84 -20.55 12.42
N ALA A 201 -2.39 -21.00 11.30
CA ALA A 201 -3.10 -22.28 11.24
C ALA A 201 -2.15 -23.47 11.50
N ALA A 202 -0.94 -23.44 10.95
CA ALA A 202 0.07 -24.45 11.21
C ALA A 202 0.48 -24.48 12.70
N ALA A 203 0.67 -23.33 13.33
CA ALA A 203 0.96 -23.24 14.76
C ALA A 203 -0.18 -23.80 15.62
N ALA A 204 -1.44 -23.50 15.28
CA ALA A 204 -2.62 -24.05 15.96
C ALA A 204 -2.71 -25.57 15.79
N LEU A 205 -2.47 -26.08 14.57
CA LEU A 205 -2.48 -27.51 14.28
C LEU A 205 -1.39 -28.26 15.06
N MET A 206 -0.16 -27.73 15.06
CA MET A 206 0.96 -28.30 15.83
C MET A 206 0.66 -28.32 17.33
N PHE A 207 0.04 -27.25 17.87
CA PHE A 207 -0.41 -27.21 19.24
C PHE A 207 -1.48 -28.28 19.53
N MET A 208 -2.52 -28.40 18.68
CA MET A 208 -3.57 -29.39 18.85
C MET A 208 -3.03 -30.84 18.79
N THR A 209 -2.09 -31.10 17.89
CA THR A 209 -1.43 -32.41 17.77
C THR A 209 -0.60 -32.71 19.03
N GLY A 210 0.12 -31.71 19.56
CA GLY A 210 0.83 -31.83 20.84
C GLY A 210 -0.09 -32.07 22.03
N PHE A 211 -1.27 -31.39 22.05
CA PHE A 211 -2.30 -31.63 23.05
C PHE A 211 -2.83 -33.06 22.98
N CYS A 212 -3.19 -33.55 21.78
CA CYS A 212 -3.63 -34.94 21.61
C CYS A 212 -2.58 -35.94 22.10
N PHE A 213 -1.29 -35.72 21.83
CA PHE A 213 -0.21 -36.55 22.34
C PHE A 213 -0.20 -36.59 23.88
N ILE A 214 -0.31 -35.43 24.55
CA ILE A 214 -0.33 -35.36 26.01
C ILE A 214 -1.51 -36.13 26.59
N VAL A 215 -2.70 -36.01 25.97
CA VAL A 215 -3.91 -36.74 26.41
C VAL A 215 -3.75 -38.25 26.23
N VAL A 216 -3.22 -38.69 25.10
CA VAL A 216 -3.00 -40.12 24.83
C VAL A 216 -1.95 -40.68 25.79
N ASP A 217 -0.84 -39.99 26.04
CA ASP A 217 0.17 -40.41 27.00
C ASP A 217 -0.40 -40.54 28.42
N PHE A 218 -1.22 -39.59 28.83
CA PHE A 218 -1.93 -39.65 30.13
C PHE A 218 -2.89 -40.84 30.22
N LEU A 219 -3.67 -41.13 29.18
CA LEU A 219 -4.59 -42.27 29.14
C LEU A 219 -3.90 -43.62 29.12
N LEU A 220 -2.70 -43.71 28.52
CA LEU A 220 -1.87 -44.93 28.49
C LEU A 220 -1.07 -45.16 29.76
N GLY A 221 -1.27 -44.35 30.81
CA GLY A 221 -0.59 -44.48 32.10
C GLY A 221 0.81 -43.87 32.12
N GLY A 222 1.09 -42.91 31.23
CA GLY A 222 2.31 -42.12 31.25
C GLY A 222 2.49 -41.46 32.61
N GLY A 223 3.64 -41.69 33.25
CA GLY A 223 3.89 -41.31 34.68
C GLY A 223 4.06 -39.80 34.95
N VAL A 224 3.61 -38.93 34.02
CA VAL A 224 3.75 -37.47 34.14
C VAL A 224 2.61 -36.91 34.98
N PRO A 225 2.89 -36.21 36.10
CA PRO A 225 1.86 -35.57 36.93
C PRO A 225 1.01 -34.58 36.11
N GLY A 226 -0.31 -34.53 36.33
CA GLY A 226 -1.24 -33.68 35.56
C GLY A 226 -0.89 -32.18 35.58
N TYR A 227 -0.31 -31.66 36.68
CA TYR A 227 0.13 -30.25 36.71
C TYR A 227 1.33 -29.99 35.79
N VAL A 228 2.19 -30.97 35.55
CA VAL A 228 3.32 -30.90 34.61
C VAL A 228 2.79 -30.89 33.18
N ALA A 229 1.80 -31.72 32.87
CA ALA A 229 1.14 -31.77 31.59
C ALA A 229 0.51 -30.41 31.22
N ILE A 230 -0.13 -29.74 32.19
CA ILE A 230 -0.72 -28.42 32.01
C ILE A 230 0.37 -27.36 31.69
N ILE A 231 1.48 -27.36 32.46
CA ILE A 231 2.58 -26.44 32.22
C ILE A 231 3.21 -26.69 30.84
N ALA A 232 3.45 -27.96 30.49
CA ALA A 232 3.99 -28.32 29.19
C ALA A 232 3.06 -27.87 28.05
N LEU A 233 1.74 -28.03 28.20
CA LEU A 233 0.75 -27.59 27.23
C LEU A 233 0.80 -26.07 26.99
N LEU A 234 0.87 -25.28 28.06
CA LEU A 234 0.98 -23.83 27.95
C LEU A 234 2.30 -23.39 27.31
N LEU A 235 3.41 -24.04 27.67
CA LEU A 235 4.72 -23.81 27.03
C LEU A 235 4.69 -24.12 25.53
N VAL A 236 4.13 -25.27 25.15
CA VAL A 236 4.02 -25.70 23.74
C VAL A 236 3.15 -24.72 22.95
N ARG A 237 2.00 -24.30 23.51
CA ARG A 237 1.14 -23.30 22.87
C ARG A 237 1.91 -22.00 22.62
N GLN A 238 2.59 -21.48 23.64
CA GLN A 238 3.32 -20.22 23.54
C GLN A 238 4.51 -20.34 22.57
N MET A 239 5.21 -21.49 22.59
CA MET A 239 6.32 -21.78 21.69
C MET A 239 5.89 -21.72 20.22
N PHE A 240 4.81 -22.42 19.83
CA PHE A 240 4.37 -22.43 18.44
C PHE A 240 3.81 -21.08 18.00
N PHE A 241 3.09 -20.38 18.87
CA PHE A 241 2.62 -19.03 18.56
C PHE A 241 3.79 -18.07 18.33
N ARG A 242 4.82 -18.10 19.18
CA ARG A 242 6.02 -17.27 19.01
C ARG A 242 6.85 -17.68 17.80
N ALA A 243 6.97 -18.97 17.52
CA ALA A 243 7.63 -19.46 16.33
C ALA A 243 6.96 -18.93 15.05
N SER A 244 5.62 -18.98 14.99
CA SER A 244 4.85 -18.41 13.88
C SER A 244 5.13 -16.92 13.69
N GLN A 245 5.07 -16.12 14.76
CA GLN A 245 5.36 -14.69 14.69
C GLN A 245 6.81 -14.42 14.23
N GLY A 246 7.78 -15.16 14.77
CA GLY A 246 9.19 -15.03 14.38
C GLY A 246 9.42 -15.32 12.89
N VAL A 247 8.75 -16.35 12.33
CA VAL A 247 8.81 -16.66 10.90
C VAL A 247 8.18 -15.54 10.05
N LEU A 248 7.01 -15.03 10.45
CA LEU A 248 6.33 -13.93 9.76
C LEU A 248 7.16 -12.64 9.75
N ASP A 249 7.81 -12.33 10.88
CA ASP A 249 8.75 -11.21 10.96
C ASP A 249 9.96 -11.41 10.05
N GLY A 250 10.53 -12.61 10.04
CA GLY A 250 11.64 -12.98 9.16
C GLY A 250 11.29 -12.85 7.68
N MET A 251 10.10 -13.31 7.27
CA MET A 251 9.62 -13.14 5.89
C MET A 251 9.43 -11.67 5.53
N SER A 252 8.88 -10.87 6.45
CA SER A 252 8.70 -9.43 6.24
C SER A 252 10.03 -8.69 6.14
N LEU A 253 11.03 -9.07 6.93
CA LEU A 253 12.38 -8.52 6.86
C LEU A 253 13.07 -8.93 5.55
N SER A 254 12.89 -10.16 5.11
CA SER A 254 13.45 -10.65 3.84
C SER A 254 12.91 -9.88 2.65
N SER A 255 11.62 -9.55 2.63
CA SER A 255 11.01 -8.75 1.56
C SER A 255 11.50 -7.30 1.51
N GLN A 256 11.99 -6.76 2.63
CA GLN A 256 12.54 -5.41 2.74
C GLN A 256 14.07 -5.39 2.79
N ARG A 257 14.74 -6.50 2.45
CA ARG A 257 16.18 -6.69 2.61
C ARG A 257 17.02 -5.59 1.94
N GLU A 258 16.67 -5.19 0.73
CA GLU A 258 17.40 -4.14 0.00
C GLU A 258 17.28 -2.76 0.68
N GLN A 259 16.08 -2.40 1.12
CA GLN A 259 15.85 -1.14 1.84
C GLN A 259 16.61 -1.13 3.18
N ILE A 260 16.61 -2.25 3.90
CA ILE A 260 17.32 -2.42 5.16
C ILE A 260 18.85 -2.32 4.93
N ASN A 261 19.36 -2.98 3.89
CA ASN A 261 20.77 -2.91 3.53
C ASN A 261 21.18 -1.48 3.17
N ALA A 262 20.35 -0.79 2.38
CA ALA A 262 20.60 0.59 2.02
C ALA A 262 20.62 1.52 3.24
N LEU A 263 19.80 1.28 4.26
CA LEU A 263 19.78 2.11 5.48
C LEU A 263 20.99 1.90 6.37
N PHE A 264 21.45 0.66 6.55
CA PHE A 264 22.39 0.33 7.62
C PHE A 264 23.78 -0.07 7.15
N PHE A 265 23.97 -0.52 5.90
CA PHE A 265 25.29 -0.90 5.38
C PHE A 265 25.85 0.15 4.44
N HIS A 266 27.10 0.60 4.69
CA HIS A 266 27.74 1.66 3.90
C HIS A 266 27.99 1.28 2.44
N SER A 267 28.26 0.01 2.19
CA SER A 267 28.55 -0.52 0.84
C SER A 267 27.30 -0.69 -0.05
N HIS A 268 26.10 -0.47 0.49
CA HIS A 268 24.86 -0.63 -0.26
C HIS A 268 24.23 0.75 -0.50
N SER A 269 24.12 1.13 -1.76
CA SER A 269 23.29 2.24 -2.22
C SER A 269 21.92 1.72 -2.63
N TYR A 270 20.86 2.44 -2.27
CA TYR A 270 19.53 2.12 -2.76
C TYR A 270 19.33 2.75 -4.13
N SER A 271 19.04 1.93 -5.11
CA SER A 271 18.56 2.38 -6.40
C SER A 271 17.07 1.99 -6.50
N ALA A 272 16.21 3.01 -6.58
CA ALA A 272 14.78 2.77 -6.83
C ALA A 272 14.53 2.00 -8.14
N ARG A 273 15.55 1.93 -9.00
CA ARG A 273 15.53 1.23 -10.27
C ARG A 273 15.19 -0.26 -10.13
N ASN A 274 15.67 -0.90 -9.07
CA ASN A 274 15.43 -2.34 -8.87
C ASN A 274 14.01 -2.63 -8.44
N ALA A 275 13.39 -1.76 -7.63
CA ALA A 275 12.01 -1.94 -7.17
C ALA A 275 10.97 -1.80 -8.31
N VAL A 276 11.30 -1.01 -9.34
CA VAL A 276 10.44 -0.77 -10.51
C VAL A 276 10.51 -1.93 -11.50
N PHE A 277 11.68 -2.57 -11.61
CA PHE A 277 11.93 -3.63 -12.60
C PHE A 277 11.92 -5.05 -12.00
N ASP A 278 11.57 -5.20 -10.73
CA ASP A 278 11.64 -6.48 -9.99
C ASP A 278 10.45 -7.42 -10.25
N ARG A 279 9.69 -7.15 -11.34
CA ARG A 279 8.61 -8.02 -11.82
C ARG A 279 8.94 -8.52 -13.23
N PRO A 280 9.74 -9.59 -13.33
CA PRO A 280 10.19 -10.12 -14.61
C PRO A 280 9.02 -10.42 -15.56
N GLY A 281 7.90 -10.97 -15.06
CA GLY A 281 6.75 -11.32 -15.89
C GLY A 281 6.10 -10.13 -16.60
N PHE A 282 5.99 -8.97 -15.95
CA PHE A 282 5.43 -7.76 -16.59
C PHE A 282 6.31 -7.24 -17.72
N TRP A 283 7.63 -7.25 -17.54
CA TRP A 283 8.58 -6.78 -18.55
C TRP A 283 8.90 -7.82 -19.63
N GLU A 284 8.68 -9.11 -19.34
CA GLU A 284 8.77 -10.18 -20.35
C GLU A 284 7.72 -10.04 -21.45
N LEU A 285 6.58 -9.39 -21.18
CA LEU A 285 5.58 -9.04 -22.18
C LEU A 285 6.13 -8.10 -23.27
N LEU A 286 7.19 -7.35 -22.99
CA LEU A 286 7.91 -6.54 -23.97
C LEU A 286 8.85 -7.35 -24.88
N GLY A 287 9.15 -8.60 -24.51
CA GLY A 287 10.06 -9.49 -25.20
C GLY A 287 9.33 -10.48 -26.12
N GLN A 288 9.59 -11.77 -25.91
CA GLN A 288 9.14 -12.84 -26.81
C GLN A 288 7.63 -13.16 -26.74
N LYS A 289 6.92 -12.76 -25.68
CA LYS A 289 5.49 -13.10 -25.46
C LYS A 289 4.51 -12.07 -26.03
N ASN A 290 4.97 -10.93 -26.50
CA ASN A 290 4.13 -9.81 -26.93
C ASN A 290 3.15 -10.15 -28.05
N THR A 291 3.60 -10.86 -29.09
CA THR A 291 2.77 -11.24 -30.24
C THR A 291 1.64 -12.17 -29.82
N VAL A 292 1.98 -13.23 -29.06
CA VAL A 292 1.02 -14.21 -28.54
C VAL A 292 0.00 -13.56 -27.62
N MET A 293 0.46 -12.64 -26.76
CA MET A 293 -0.43 -11.87 -25.89
C MET A 293 -1.41 -11.04 -26.70
N ILE A 294 -0.93 -10.26 -27.68
CA ILE A 294 -1.79 -9.38 -28.48
C ILE A 294 -2.82 -10.20 -29.28
N GLU A 295 -2.41 -11.30 -29.90
CA GLU A 295 -3.32 -12.19 -30.63
C GLU A 295 -4.40 -12.75 -29.70
N SER A 296 -4.02 -13.28 -28.53
CA SER A 296 -4.96 -13.81 -27.56
C SER A 296 -5.94 -12.76 -27.05
N VAL A 297 -5.47 -11.58 -26.61
CA VAL A 297 -6.36 -10.56 -26.02
C VAL A 297 -7.27 -9.92 -27.07
N VAL A 298 -6.82 -9.75 -28.33
CA VAL A 298 -7.65 -9.25 -29.41
C VAL A 298 -8.71 -10.28 -29.79
N GLN A 299 -8.35 -11.55 -29.86
CA GLN A 299 -9.28 -12.65 -30.11
C GLN A 299 -10.34 -12.76 -29.01
N ASP A 300 -9.94 -12.72 -27.75
CA ASP A 300 -10.86 -12.79 -26.60
C ASP A 300 -11.90 -11.67 -26.63
N VAL A 301 -11.45 -10.43 -26.92
CA VAL A 301 -12.35 -9.26 -26.89
C VAL A 301 -13.20 -9.14 -28.15
N THR A 302 -12.66 -9.51 -29.32
CA THR A 302 -13.40 -9.39 -30.60
C THR A 302 -14.21 -10.62 -30.96
N GLY A 303 -13.94 -11.79 -30.32
CA GLY A 303 -14.53 -13.08 -30.66
C GLY A 303 -14.10 -13.62 -32.01
N ARG A 304 -13.00 -13.12 -32.62
CA ARG A 304 -12.52 -13.47 -33.97
C ARG A 304 -11.04 -13.78 -33.92
N GLU A 305 -10.59 -14.71 -34.75
CA GLU A 305 -9.17 -15.00 -34.90
C GLU A 305 -8.42 -13.77 -35.37
N ALA A 306 -7.35 -13.43 -34.67
CA ALA A 306 -6.48 -12.30 -34.93
C ALA A 306 -5.06 -12.79 -35.18
N SER A 307 -4.41 -12.30 -36.22
CA SER A 307 -2.99 -12.54 -36.48
C SER A 307 -2.26 -11.20 -36.53
N VAL A 308 -1.23 -11.04 -35.73
CA VAL A 308 -0.42 -9.82 -35.65
C VAL A 308 0.49 -9.73 -36.86
N VAL A 309 0.37 -8.63 -37.62
CA VAL A 309 1.21 -8.30 -38.78
C VAL A 309 2.39 -7.43 -38.34
N ASP A 310 2.10 -6.44 -37.52
CA ASP A 310 3.08 -5.47 -37.00
C ASP A 310 2.61 -4.98 -35.64
N PHE A 311 3.55 -4.68 -34.75
CA PHE A 311 3.24 -4.06 -33.47
C PHE A 311 4.39 -3.18 -33.01
N LYS A 312 4.07 -2.18 -32.22
CA LYS A 312 5.04 -1.30 -31.61
C LYS A 312 4.63 -0.93 -30.18
N TRP A 313 5.65 -0.72 -29.38
CA TRP A 313 5.49 -0.15 -28.05
C TRP A 313 4.94 1.27 -28.11
N ARG A 314 4.07 1.59 -27.18
CA ARG A 314 3.52 2.93 -26.97
C ARG A 314 3.66 3.36 -25.53
N GLU A 315 4.22 4.53 -25.33
CA GLU A 315 4.15 5.18 -24.03
C GLU A 315 2.71 5.62 -23.74
N VAL A 316 2.25 5.35 -22.53
CA VAL A 316 0.91 5.70 -22.04
C VAL A 316 0.97 6.92 -21.13
N GLY A 317 2.15 7.26 -20.63
CA GLY A 317 2.38 8.35 -19.66
C GLY A 317 1.96 8.01 -18.23
N CYS A 318 1.64 6.74 -17.95
CA CYS A 318 1.24 6.26 -16.64
C CYS A 318 2.15 5.12 -16.17
N PHE A 319 2.66 5.25 -14.95
CA PHE A 319 3.51 4.22 -14.35
C PHE A 319 2.72 2.93 -14.07
N GLY A 320 3.29 1.78 -14.45
CA GLY A 320 2.68 0.46 -14.27
C GLY A 320 1.60 0.13 -15.30
N VAL A 321 1.55 0.87 -16.41
CA VAL A 321 0.70 0.61 -17.57
C VAL A 321 1.56 0.54 -18.82
N LEU A 322 1.52 -0.60 -19.53
CA LEU A 322 2.21 -0.80 -20.80
C LEU A 322 1.24 -0.64 -21.95
N GLY A 323 1.64 0.07 -23.01
CA GLY A 323 0.83 0.28 -24.20
C GLY A 323 1.45 -0.41 -25.42
N PHE A 324 0.61 -1.05 -26.24
CA PHE A 324 0.99 -1.65 -27.51
C PHE A 324 0.02 -1.21 -28.60
N GLU A 325 0.55 -0.75 -29.70
CA GLU A 325 -0.22 -0.53 -30.93
C GLU A 325 0.09 -1.68 -31.88
N ALA A 326 -0.94 -2.40 -32.30
CA ALA A 326 -0.82 -3.58 -33.12
C ALA A 326 -1.70 -3.50 -34.37
N LYS A 327 -1.14 -3.90 -35.49
CA LYS A 327 -1.88 -4.11 -36.75
C LYS A 327 -2.17 -5.60 -36.88
N CYS A 328 -3.43 -5.98 -36.72
CA CYS A 328 -3.86 -7.37 -36.79
C CYS A 328 -4.72 -7.60 -38.02
N LEU A 329 -4.60 -8.77 -38.64
CA LEU A 329 -5.52 -9.29 -39.64
C LEU A 329 -6.70 -9.93 -38.92
N ILE A 330 -7.91 -9.44 -39.21
CA ILE A 330 -9.18 -10.05 -38.80
C ILE A 330 -10.03 -10.25 -40.05
N ASP A 331 -10.45 -11.48 -40.31
CA ASP A 331 -11.19 -11.87 -41.54
C ASP A 331 -10.44 -11.43 -42.79
N GLY A 332 -9.11 -11.51 -42.80
CA GLY A 332 -8.26 -11.10 -43.94
C GLY A 332 -8.09 -9.60 -44.14
N LYS A 333 -8.69 -8.75 -43.29
CA LYS A 333 -8.58 -7.29 -43.33
C LYS A 333 -7.69 -6.74 -42.24
N PRO A 334 -6.74 -5.84 -42.56
CA PRO A 334 -5.90 -5.23 -41.55
C PRO A 334 -6.69 -4.22 -40.70
N LYS A 335 -6.64 -4.38 -39.37
CA LYS A 335 -7.23 -3.45 -38.39
C LYS A 335 -6.18 -3.03 -37.40
N LEU A 336 -6.29 -1.82 -36.88
CA LEU A 336 -5.38 -1.27 -35.89
C LEU A 336 -6.01 -1.34 -34.50
N PHE A 337 -5.25 -1.85 -33.53
CA PHE A 337 -5.65 -1.99 -32.13
C PHE A 337 -4.63 -1.33 -31.22
N VAL A 338 -5.10 -0.86 -30.07
CA VAL A 338 -4.25 -0.51 -28.93
C VAL A 338 -4.61 -1.43 -27.76
N ALA A 339 -3.62 -2.11 -27.22
CA ALA A 339 -3.75 -2.91 -26.02
C ALA A 339 -2.98 -2.23 -24.87
N LYS A 340 -3.62 -2.08 -23.71
CA LYS A 340 -2.99 -1.57 -22.49
C LYS A 340 -2.97 -2.65 -21.43
N VAL A 341 -1.79 -3.01 -20.95
CA VAL A 341 -1.54 -4.01 -19.92
C VAL A 341 -1.30 -3.30 -18.61
N PHE A 342 -2.05 -3.67 -17.59
CA PHE A 342 -1.98 -3.04 -16.28
C PHE A 342 -1.30 -3.97 -15.27
N GLU A 343 -0.36 -3.43 -14.52
CA GLU A 343 0.13 -4.12 -13.32
C GLU A 343 -1.03 -4.42 -12.35
N PRO A 344 -1.00 -5.54 -11.58
CA PRO A 344 -2.04 -5.84 -10.60
C PRO A 344 -2.28 -4.72 -9.58
N SER A 345 -1.24 -3.95 -9.24
CA SER A 345 -1.35 -2.76 -8.37
C SER A 345 -2.09 -1.59 -9.02
N ARG A 346 -2.30 -1.61 -10.34
CA ARG A 346 -2.93 -0.57 -11.16
C ARG A 346 -4.30 -0.98 -11.73
N GLU A 347 -4.82 -2.11 -11.31
CA GLU A 347 -6.15 -2.59 -11.70
C GLU A 347 -7.25 -1.53 -11.47
N GLY A 348 -7.14 -0.74 -10.40
CA GLY A 348 -8.08 0.35 -10.13
C GLY A 348 -8.14 1.41 -11.22
N LEU A 349 -7.01 1.71 -11.90
CA LEU A 349 -6.99 2.65 -13.02
C LEU A 349 -7.73 2.11 -14.24
N LEU A 350 -7.58 0.80 -14.52
CA LEU A 350 -8.34 0.15 -15.60
C LEU A 350 -9.83 0.21 -15.32
N MET A 351 -10.27 -0.15 -14.10
CA MET A 351 -11.69 -0.11 -13.74
C MET A 351 -12.27 1.31 -13.84
N HIS A 352 -11.50 2.31 -13.42
CA HIS A 352 -11.88 3.71 -13.49
C HIS A 352 -11.99 4.19 -14.95
N GLU A 353 -11.02 3.85 -15.80
CA GLU A 353 -11.05 4.14 -17.24
C GLU A 353 -12.22 3.45 -17.93
N GLN A 354 -12.47 2.20 -17.61
CA GLN A 354 -13.57 1.42 -18.16
C GLN A 354 -14.94 2.02 -17.78
N ALA A 355 -15.10 2.49 -16.55
CA ALA A 355 -16.32 3.14 -16.10
C ALA A 355 -16.65 4.39 -16.95
N LEU A 356 -15.65 5.18 -17.33
CA LEU A 356 -15.82 6.32 -18.23
C LEU A 356 -16.16 5.85 -19.65
N LEU A 357 -15.30 5.03 -20.23
CA LEU A 357 -15.34 4.71 -21.66
C LEU A 357 -16.52 3.81 -22.06
N SER A 358 -17.17 3.16 -21.09
CA SER A 358 -18.40 2.40 -21.35
C SER A 358 -19.67 3.25 -21.48
N VAL A 359 -19.61 4.53 -21.08
CA VAL A 359 -20.79 5.42 -21.02
C VAL A 359 -20.69 6.58 -22.01
N VAL A 360 -19.46 7.04 -22.33
CA VAL A 360 -19.24 8.13 -23.27
C VAL A 360 -19.49 7.71 -24.71
N ASP A 361 -19.80 8.68 -25.56
CA ASP A 361 -20.10 8.47 -26.99
C ASP A 361 -18.84 8.17 -27.85
N GLN A 362 -19.05 7.76 -29.10
CA GLN A 362 -17.98 7.40 -30.04
C GLN A 362 -17.11 8.59 -30.48
N HIS A 363 -17.56 9.82 -30.22
CA HIS A 363 -16.82 11.04 -30.57
C HIS A 363 -16.01 11.58 -29.40
N PHE A 364 -16.05 10.90 -28.25
CA PHE A 364 -15.21 11.24 -27.11
C PHE A 364 -13.72 11.18 -27.52
N PRO A 365 -12.86 12.09 -27.05
CA PRO A 365 -11.46 12.17 -27.47
C PRO A 365 -10.61 11.00 -26.95
N SER A 366 -11.00 9.79 -27.31
CA SER A 366 -10.30 8.53 -26.97
C SER A 366 -10.34 7.55 -28.14
N PHE A 367 -9.53 6.50 -28.09
CA PHE A 367 -9.77 5.32 -28.91
C PHE A 367 -11.06 4.62 -28.50
N SER A 368 -11.72 3.93 -29.45
CA SER A 368 -12.96 3.21 -29.14
C SER A 368 -12.66 1.99 -28.27
N PHE A 369 -13.15 1.99 -27.04
CA PHE A 369 -12.99 0.87 -26.10
C PHE A 369 -13.79 -0.34 -26.59
N LEU A 370 -13.13 -1.49 -26.72
CA LEU A 370 -13.75 -2.75 -27.17
C LEU A 370 -14.07 -3.68 -26.00
N GLY A 371 -13.23 -3.69 -24.99
CA GLY A 371 -13.39 -4.55 -23.83
C GLY A 371 -12.10 -4.73 -23.04
N SER A 372 -12.18 -5.54 -21.99
CA SER A 372 -11.03 -5.94 -21.19
C SER A 372 -11.03 -7.45 -20.98
N THR A 373 -9.83 -8.03 -20.89
CA THR A 373 -9.61 -9.46 -20.63
C THR A 373 -8.43 -9.63 -19.68
N VAL A 374 -8.08 -10.88 -19.38
CA VAL A 374 -6.94 -11.23 -18.54
C VAL A 374 -5.97 -12.07 -19.35
N PHE A 375 -4.72 -11.69 -19.37
CA PHE A 375 -3.63 -12.47 -19.94
C PHE A 375 -2.64 -12.83 -18.83
N GLU A 376 -2.48 -14.13 -18.56
CA GLU A 376 -1.76 -14.64 -17.38
C GLU A 376 -2.34 -14.02 -16.08
N GLU A 377 -1.59 -13.16 -15.40
CA GLU A 377 -2.02 -12.46 -14.18
C GLU A 377 -2.36 -10.98 -14.41
N PHE A 378 -2.20 -10.49 -15.66
CA PHE A 378 -2.35 -9.07 -16.00
C PHE A 378 -3.70 -8.80 -16.62
N LYS A 379 -4.34 -7.71 -16.21
CA LYS A 379 -5.54 -7.20 -16.89
C LYS A 379 -5.15 -6.37 -18.10
N VAL A 380 -5.85 -6.57 -19.20
CA VAL A 380 -5.59 -5.91 -20.48
C VAL A 380 -6.86 -5.26 -20.99
N SER A 381 -6.80 -3.97 -21.35
CA SER A 381 -7.86 -3.29 -22.09
C SER A 381 -7.48 -3.20 -23.57
N VAL A 382 -8.46 -3.43 -24.44
CA VAL A 382 -8.30 -3.42 -25.90
C VAL A 382 -9.17 -2.35 -26.51
N PHE A 383 -8.59 -1.60 -27.44
CA PHE A 383 -9.22 -0.49 -28.14
C PHE A 383 -9.09 -0.68 -29.65
N SER A 384 -10.12 -0.28 -30.40
CA SER A 384 -9.99 -0.03 -31.84
C SER A 384 -9.31 1.30 -32.05
N ALA A 385 -8.20 1.30 -32.76
CA ALA A 385 -7.38 2.48 -32.96
C ALA A 385 -7.53 3.03 -34.38
N TYR A 386 -7.22 4.31 -34.53
CA TYR A 386 -7.15 5.02 -35.80
C TYR A 386 -5.70 5.43 -36.06
N PRO A 387 -5.31 5.65 -37.33
CA PRO A 387 -4.02 6.22 -37.67
C PRO A 387 -3.80 7.54 -36.91
N SER A 388 -2.71 7.63 -36.21
CA SER A 388 -2.39 8.79 -35.38
C SER A 388 -0.88 8.99 -35.29
N ARG A 389 -0.42 10.24 -35.09
CA ARG A 389 0.97 10.59 -34.86
C ARG A 389 1.23 11.02 -33.42
N ASP A 390 2.46 10.92 -33.02
CA ASP A 390 2.93 11.49 -31.78
C ASP A 390 2.86 13.02 -31.85
N ILE A 391 2.56 13.66 -30.73
CA ILE A 391 2.55 15.11 -30.57
C ILE A 391 3.98 15.55 -30.26
N VAL A 392 4.46 16.62 -30.90
CA VAL A 392 5.76 17.21 -30.57
C VAL A 392 5.63 18.18 -29.39
N LEU A 393 6.71 18.36 -28.65
CA LEU A 393 6.71 19.18 -27.42
C LEU A 393 6.17 20.61 -27.66
N ALA A 394 6.46 21.21 -28.83
CA ALA A 394 5.98 22.54 -29.19
C ALA A 394 4.44 22.62 -29.32
N GLU A 395 3.78 21.52 -29.67
CA GLU A 395 2.32 21.43 -29.83
C GLU A 395 1.59 21.02 -28.55
N GLN A 396 2.30 20.54 -27.53
CA GLN A 396 1.71 19.91 -26.34
C GLN A 396 0.65 20.79 -25.67
N ASN A 397 0.98 22.06 -25.41
CA ASN A 397 0.07 22.98 -24.74
C ASN A 397 -1.19 23.22 -25.57
N LEU A 398 -1.03 23.47 -26.87
CA LEU A 398 -2.17 23.72 -27.78
C LEU A 398 -3.08 22.49 -27.89
N CYS A 399 -2.49 21.30 -28.00
CA CYS A 399 -3.24 20.05 -28.02
C CYS A 399 -3.97 19.79 -26.70
N GLY A 400 -3.37 20.14 -25.55
CA GLY A 400 -4.04 20.07 -24.26
C GLY A 400 -5.25 20.99 -24.15
N LEU A 401 -5.15 22.23 -24.65
CA LEU A 401 -6.27 23.17 -24.70
C LEU A 401 -7.37 22.68 -25.62
N GLU A 402 -7.04 22.14 -26.81
CA GLU A 402 -7.99 21.54 -27.71
C GLU A 402 -8.78 20.39 -27.07
N VAL A 403 -8.11 19.51 -26.33
CA VAL A 403 -8.78 18.41 -25.58
C VAL A 403 -9.71 18.99 -24.52
N LEU A 404 -9.30 19.99 -23.74
CA LEU A 404 -10.14 20.61 -22.73
C LEU A 404 -11.39 21.26 -23.34
N ALA A 405 -11.23 21.98 -24.43
CA ALA A 405 -12.36 22.61 -25.14
C ALA A 405 -13.33 21.55 -25.69
N GLU A 406 -12.84 20.46 -26.24
CA GLU A 406 -13.67 19.34 -26.68
C GLU A 406 -14.44 18.71 -25.51
N LEU A 407 -13.82 18.57 -24.34
CA LEU A 407 -14.48 18.07 -23.13
C LEU A 407 -15.54 19.05 -22.60
N TRP A 408 -15.30 20.37 -22.67
CA TRP A 408 -16.28 21.39 -22.29
C TRP A 408 -17.51 21.39 -23.19
N SER A 409 -17.33 21.07 -24.48
CA SER A 409 -18.43 21.04 -25.47
C SER A 409 -19.45 19.93 -25.20
N ARG A 410 -19.23 19.06 -24.21
CA ARG A 410 -20.06 17.90 -23.88
C ARG A 410 -20.42 17.89 -22.42
N PRO A 411 -21.71 17.79 -22.06
CA PRO A 411 -22.09 17.56 -20.68
C PRO A 411 -21.62 16.15 -20.24
N PRO A 412 -21.09 16.00 -19.03
CA PRO A 412 -20.79 14.68 -18.51
C PRO A 412 -22.09 13.90 -18.29
N PRO A 413 -22.13 12.58 -18.54
CA PRO A 413 -23.29 11.75 -18.24
C PRO A 413 -23.65 11.79 -16.75
N ASP A 414 -24.95 11.90 -16.42
CA ASP A 414 -25.44 12.01 -15.05
C ASP A 414 -24.98 10.85 -14.17
N THR A 415 -24.92 9.65 -14.73
CA THR A 415 -24.43 8.45 -14.03
C THR A 415 -22.98 8.60 -13.56
N LEU A 416 -22.13 9.26 -14.34
CA LEU A 416 -20.73 9.54 -13.97
C LEU A 416 -20.64 10.67 -12.94
N VAL A 417 -21.50 11.69 -13.06
CA VAL A 417 -21.59 12.78 -12.08
C VAL A 417 -21.94 12.22 -10.69
N ASP A 418 -22.99 11.38 -10.63
CA ASP A 418 -23.43 10.74 -9.40
C ASP A 418 -22.34 9.83 -8.80
N MET A 419 -21.68 9.05 -9.62
CA MET A 419 -20.62 8.15 -9.19
C MET A 419 -19.41 8.93 -8.67
N HIS A 420 -19.03 10.01 -9.35
CA HIS A 420 -17.94 10.88 -8.94
C HIS A 420 -18.25 11.62 -7.62
N ALA A 421 -19.44 12.19 -7.50
CA ALA A 421 -19.88 12.92 -6.31
C ALA A 421 -19.84 12.06 -5.02
N ARG A 422 -20.08 10.74 -5.16
CA ARG A 422 -19.96 9.78 -4.06
C ARG A 422 -18.51 9.36 -3.75
N SER A 423 -17.58 9.63 -4.65
CA SER A 423 -16.22 9.07 -4.59
C SER A 423 -15.15 10.13 -4.34
N LYS A 424 -15.29 11.30 -4.95
CA LYS A 424 -14.28 12.37 -4.93
C LYS A 424 -14.94 13.74 -4.81
N PRO A 425 -14.39 14.66 -4.00
CA PRO A 425 -14.85 16.05 -3.96
C PRO A 425 -14.40 16.78 -5.23
N THR A 426 -15.26 17.66 -5.74
CA THR A 426 -14.93 18.63 -6.81
C THR A 426 -14.01 19.73 -6.27
N ILE A 427 -13.43 20.55 -7.16
CA ILE A 427 -12.55 21.65 -6.76
C ILE A 427 -13.26 22.66 -5.82
N SER A 428 -14.55 22.92 -6.00
CA SER A 428 -15.32 23.80 -5.15
C SER A 428 -15.33 23.32 -3.67
N VAL A 429 -15.44 22.01 -3.46
CA VAL A 429 -15.38 21.42 -2.12
C VAL A 429 -13.94 21.38 -1.60
N ARG A 430 -12.96 21.03 -2.45
CA ARG A 430 -11.56 20.94 -2.03
C ARG A 430 -10.95 22.30 -1.68
N ALA A 431 -11.32 23.35 -2.41
CA ALA A 431 -10.82 24.70 -2.16
C ALA A 431 -11.36 25.31 -0.87
N ALA A 432 -12.48 24.80 -0.33
CA ALA A 432 -12.97 25.18 0.99
C ALA A 432 -12.00 24.80 2.13
N ASP A 433 -11.14 23.81 1.93
CA ASP A 433 -10.13 23.37 2.89
C ASP A 433 -8.86 24.25 2.89
N ILE A 434 -8.78 25.29 2.07
CA ILE A 434 -7.61 26.18 2.00
C ILE A 434 -7.57 27.04 3.28
N ASP A 435 -6.53 26.82 4.08
CA ASP A 435 -6.26 27.63 5.27
C ASP A 435 -5.46 28.88 4.89
N PHE A 436 -6.14 30.00 4.75
CA PHE A 436 -5.53 31.28 4.41
C PHE A 436 -4.57 31.79 5.48
N SER A 437 -4.66 31.32 6.73
CA SER A 437 -3.69 31.67 7.77
C SER A 437 -2.29 31.15 7.45
N LEU A 438 -2.19 29.99 6.79
CA LEU A 438 -0.91 29.47 6.32
C LEU A 438 -0.35 30.26 5.13
N LEU A 439 -1.20 30.72 4.20
CA LEU A 439 -0.77 31.61 3.12
C LEU A 439 -0.26 32.94 3.68
N ARG A 440 -0.93 33.49 4.68
CA ARG A 440 -0.52 34.73 5.34
C ARG A 440 0.87 34.64 5.96
N LEU A 441 1.27 33.49 6.51
CA LEU A 441 2.62 33.26 7.04
C LEU A 441 3.70 33.34 5.95
N ALA A 442 3.35 33.10 4.70
CA ALA A 442 4.26 33.15 3.56
C ALA A 442 4.27 34.49 2.83
N ALA A 443 3.46 35.48 3.28
CA ALA A 443 3.45 36.82 2.73
C ALA A 443 4.72 37.59 3.15
N TYR A 444 5.34 38.32 2.21
CA TYR A 444 6.56 39.10 2.44
C TYR A 444 6.28 40.57 2.74
N SER A 445 5.06 41.06 2.50
CA SER A 445 4.66 42.44 2.71
C SER A 445 3.27 42.55 3.31
N GLU A 446 2.96 43.69 3.89
CA GLU A 446 1.63 44.00 4.39
C GLU A 446 0.58 43.99 3.28
N HIS A 447 0.94 44.48 2.10
CA HIS A 447 0.09 44.41 0.91
C HIS A 447 -0.26 42.97 0.49
N GLU A 448 0.69 42.05 0.53
CA GLU A 448 0.40 40.63 0.27
C GLU A 448 -0.51 40.04 1.34
N SER A 449 -0.33 40.41 2.62
CA SER A 449 -1.20 39.97 3.72
C SER A 449 -2.62 40.47 3.53
N GLU A 450 -2.80 41.72 3.13
CA GLU A 450 -4.11 42.32 2.82
C GLU A 450 -4.78 41.57 1.64
N MET A 451 -4.04 41.22 0.59
CA MET A 451 -4.57 40.42 -0.52
C MET A 451 -5.03 39.03 -0.07
N VAL A 452 -4.27 38.38 0.82
CA VAL A 452 -4.65 37.09 1.41
C VAL A 452 -5.96 37.23 2.20
N ASP A 453 -6.06 38.24 3.07
CA ASP A 453 -7.25 38.48 3.90
C ASP A 453 -8.48 38.80 3.02
N ARG A 454 -8.29 39.60 1.97
CA ARG A 454 -9.35 39.93 1.00
C ARG A 454 -9.80 38.70 0.21
N CYS A 455 -8.86 37.88 -0.27
CA CYS A 455 -9.19 36.63 -0.96
C CYS A 455 -9.95 35.68 -0.01
N ALA A 456 -9.51 35.57 1.25
CA ALA A 456 -10.20 34.77 2.27
C ALA A 456 -11.65 35.23 2.49
N SER A 457 -11.90 36.54 2.51
CA SER A 457 -13.26 37.09 2.71
C SER A 457 -14.20 36.82 1.53
N TRP A 458 -13.66 36.76 0.32
CA TRP A 458 -14.45 36.47 -0.90
C TRP A 458 -14.60 35.00 -1.23
N MET A 459 -13.80 34.15 -0.58
CA MET A 459 -13.78 32.72 -0.90
C MET A 459 -15.16 32.04 -0.78
N PRO A 460 -15.99 32.32 0.25
CA PRO A 460 -17.32 31.71 0.32
C PRO A 460 -18.18 32.00 -0.93
N ASP A 461 -18.22 33.26 -1.39
CA ASP A 461 -19.01 33.66 -2.56
C ASP A 461 -18.46 33.04 -3.84
N ILE A 462 -17.12 32.96 -3.95
CA ILE A 462 -16.45 32.27 -5.08
C ILE A 462 -16.80 30.79 -5.10
N LEU A 463 -16.80 30.11 -3.94
CA LEU A 463 -17.12 28.68 -3.86
C LEU A 463 -18.58 28.40 -4.18
N ASP A 464 -19.51 29.23 -3.71
CA ASP A 464 -20.94 29.11 -4.03
C ASP A 464 -21.17 29.30 -5.54
N PHE A 465 -20.50 30.29 -6.15
CA PHE A 465 -20.49 30.45 -7.59
C PHE A 465 -19.95 29.21 -8.31
N MET A 466 -18.80 28.68 -7.88
CA MET A 466 -18.20 27.51 -8.50
C MET A 466 -19.07 26.24 -8.40
N GLN A 467 -19.91 26.13 -7.37
CA GLN A 467 -20.88 25.03 -7.27
C GLN A 467 -22.00 25.12 -8.31
N SER A 468 -22.34 26.32 -8.75
CA SER A 468 -23.34 26.55 -9.81
C SER A 468 -22.80 26.37 -11.23
N MET A 469 -21.48 26.27 -11.39
CA MET A 469 -20.82 26.16 -12.69
C MET A 469 -21.13 24.84 -13.41
N PRO A 470 -21.30 24.86 -14.73
CA PRO A 470 -21.44 23.67 -15.53
C PRO A 470 -20.23 22.73 -15.34
N LEU A 471 -20.52 21.45 -15.16
CA LEU A 471 -19.50 20.43 -14.97
C LEU A 471 -18.97 19.87 -16.31
N SER A 472 -17.73 19.41 -16.30
CA SER A 472 -17.08 18.76 -17.44
C SER A 472 -16.21 17.61 -16.95
N ILE A 473 -15.94 16.65 -17.84
CA ILE A 473 -14.92 15.63 -17.61
C ILE A 473 -13.55 16.30 -17.70
N PHE A 474 -12.67 15.98 -16.75
CA PHE A 474 -11.31 16.49 -16.69
C PHE A 474 -10.32 15.34 -16.53
N ASN A 475 -9.19 15.39 -17.24
CA ASN A 475 -8.09 14.45 -17.05
C ASN A 475 -6.83 15.20 -16.58
N PRO A 476 -6.38 15.03 -15.34
CA PRO A 476 -5.18 15.69 -14.81
C PRO A 476 -3.86 15.15 -15.38
N GLU A 477 -3.89 14.01 -16.11
CA GLU A 477 -2.71 13.34 -16.67
C GLU A 477 -2.51 13.64 -18.16
N LEU A 478 -3.04 14.76 -18.67
CA LEU A 478 -2.76 15.20 -20.03
C LEU A 478 -1.27 15.51 -20.19
N SER A 479 -0.58 14.69 -20.96
CA SER A 479 0.85 14.77 -21.17
C SER A 479 1.21 14.46 -22.63
N LEU A 480 2.45 14.73 -23.00
CA LEU A 480 2.97 14.41 -24.34
C LEU A 480 2.79 12.92 -24.67
N ALA A 481 3.01 12.04 -23.70
CA ALA A 481 2.90 10.60 -23.88
C ALA A 481 1.43 10.10 -23.98
N SER A 482 0.49 10.80 -23.31
CA SER A 482 -0.92 10.39 -23.28
C SER A 482 -1.75 10.97 -24.43
N MET A 483 -1.28 11.99 -25.14
CA MET A 483 -2.02 12.64 -26.25
C MET A 483 -1.48 12.23 -27.62
N ARG A 484 -2.38 12.16 -28.59
CA ARG A 484 -2.07 11.81 -29.98
C ARG A 484 -2.90 12.64 -30.96
N ARG A 485 -2.30 12.99 -32.10
CA ARG A 485 -2.96 13.73 -33.17
C ARG A 485 -3.46 12.76 -34.23
N THR A 486 -4.76 12.73 -34.48
CA THR A 486 -5.38 12.16 -35.69
C THR A 486 -5.53 13.24 -36.76
N GLU A 487 -6.06 12.91 -37.89
CA GLU A 487 -6.36 13.91 -38.95
C GLU A 487 -7.35 14.99 -38.49
N ASN A 488 -8.32 14.63 -37.64
CA ASN A 488 -9.44 15.48 -37.28
C ASN A 488 -9.42 16.03 -35.84
N GLN A 489 -8.73 15.37 -34.93
CA GLN A 489 -8.76 15.73 -33.48
C GLN A 489 -7.55 15.24 -32.73
N VAL A 490 -7.35 15.77 -31.52
CA VAL A 490 -6.47 15.22 -30.54
C VAL A 490 -7.22 14.18 -29.73
N ILE A 491 -6.65 13.00 -29.57
CA ILE A 491 -7.17 11.93 -28.71
C ILE A 491 -6.25 11.69 -27.53
N VAL A 492 -6.83 11.24 -26.43
CA VAL A 492 -6.12 10.87 -25.20
C VAL A 492 -6.13 9.35 -25.08
N SER A 493 -4.93 8.77 -24.96
CA SER A 493 -4.74 7.33 -24.93
C SER A 493 -4.98 6.72 -23.55
N HIS A 494 -5.02 7.53 -22.47
CA HIS A 494 -5.20 7.03 -21.10
C HIS A 494 -6.15 7.92 -20.30
N TRP A 495 -7.16 7.28 -19.69
CA TRP A 495 -8.20 7.92 -18.89
C TRP A 495 -8.31 7.36 -17.47
N GLY A 496 -7.24 6.78 -16.94
CA GLY A 496 -7.25 6.14 -15.61
C GLY A 496 -7.47 7.09 -14.44
N ALA A 497 -7.23 8.40 -14.61
CA ALA A 497 -7.30 9.40 -13.55
C ALA A 497 -8.38 10.47 -13.75
N TRP A 498 -9.37 10.25 -14.64
CA TRP A 498 -10.42 11.22 -14.91
C TRP A 498 -11.18 11.67 -13.65
N SER A 499 -11.72 12.87 -13.70
CA SER A 499 -12.60 13.46 -12.67
C SER A 499 -13.70 14.30 -13.32
N ILE A 500 -14.71 14.66 -12.53
CA ILE A 500 -15.74 15.62 -12.90
C ILE A 500 -15.44 16.92 -12.16
N GLU A 501 -15.27 18.00 -12.92
CA GLU A 501 -14.90 19.30 -12.36
C GLU A 501 -15.67 20.42 -13.06
N PRO A 502 -15.83 21.58 -12.43
CA PRO A 502 -16.35 22.78 -13.09
C PRO A 502 -15.51 23.18 -14.31
N ILE A 503 -16.17 23.71 -15.34
CA ILE A 503 -15.47 24.23 -16.53
C ILE A 503 -14.48 25.31 -16.13
N GLY A 504 -13.25 25.25 -16.67
CA GLY A 504 -12.12 26.11 -16.31
C GLY A 504 -11.02 25.34 -15.54
N VAL A 505 -11.34 24.25 -14.86
CA VAL A 505 -10.34 23.42 -14.18
C VAL A 505 -9.37 22.83 -15.22
N GLY A 506 -8.06 22.92 -14.92
CA GLY A 506 -7.01 22.40 -15.79
C GLY A 506 -6.62 23.31 -16.95
N TRP A 507 -7.25 24.47 -17.13
CA TRP A 507 -6.77 25.46 -18.06
C TRP A 507 -5.41 26.00 -17.59
N PHE A 508 -4.46 26.18 -18.51
CA PHE A 508 -3.10 26.53 -18.14
C PHE A 508 -2.98 27.98 -17.62
N PHE A 509 -2.18 28.16 -16.56
CA PHE A 509 -2.02 29.45 -15.83
C PHE A 509 -0.99 30.40 -16.42
N LYS A 510 -0.46 30.15 -17.61
CA LYS A 510 0.46 31.06 -18.28
C LYS A 510 -0.33 32.04 -19.13
N ASP A 511 0.04 33.32 -19.10
CA ASP A 511 -0.59 34.40 -19.87
C ASP A 511 -0.82 34.07 -21.36
N SER A 512 0.07 33.26 -21.95
CA SER A 512 -0.09 32.79 -23.32
C SER A 512 -1.29 31.88 -23.54
N SER A 513 -1.81 31.22 -22.50
CA SER A 513 -2.95 30.30 -22.62
C SER A 513 -4.29 31.04 -22.66
N TYR A 514 -4.38 32.14 -21.94
CA TYR A 514 -5.61 32.96 -21.91
C TYR A 514 -5.94 33.63 -23.26
N ARG A 515 -4.95 33.79 -24.14
CA ARG A 515 -5.20 34.32 -25.51
C ARG A 515 -6.15 33.44 -26.32
N PHE A 516 -6.19 32.16 -26.01
CA PHE A 516 -7.01 31.18 -26.73
C PHE A 516 -8.31 30.88 -25.99
N LEU A 517 -8.53 31.42 -24.80
CA LEU A 517 -9.72 31.11 -24.01
C LEU A 517 -11.00 31.51 -24.71
N SER A 518 -11.04 32.73 -25.26
CA SER A 518 -12.20 33.22 -26.00
C SER A 518 -12.60 32.30 -27.16
N GLU A 519 -11.62 31.93 -27.98
CA GLU A 519 -11.83 31.05 -29.14
C GLU A 519 -12.37 29.68 -28.73
N TRP A 520 -11.71 29.05 -27.76
CA TRP A 520 -12.10 27.72 -27.29
C TRP A 520 -13.41 27.71 -26.49
N LEU A 521 -13.70 28.75 -25.76
CA LEU A 521 -14.98 28.92 -25.07
C LEU A 521 -16.12 29.10 -26.09
N GLN A 522 -15.91 29.89 -27.14
CA GLN A 522 -16.89 30.02 -28.24
C GLN A 522 -17.12 28.69 -28.96
N PHE A 523 -16.07 27.93 -29.21
CA PHE A 523 -16.18 26.59 -29.78
C PHE A 523 -17.05 25.66 -28.89
N ALA A 524 -16.87 25.70 -27.57
CA ALA A 524 -17.67 24.92 -26.64
C ALA A 524 -19.14 25.39 -26.58
N LYS A 525 -19.37 26.71 -26.55
CA LYS A 525 -20.72 27.32 -26.56
C LYS A 525 -21.55 26.91 -27.79
N GLN A 526 -20.94 26.87 -28.98
CA GLN A 526 -21.63 26.46 -30.21
C GLN A 526 -22.18 25.03 -30.12
N ARG A 527 -21.60 24.17 -29.34
CA ARG A 527 -21.96 22.75 -29.19
C ARG A 527 -22.76 22.44 -27.94
N ARG A 528 -22.65 23.28 -26.92
CA ARG A 528 -23.32 23.13 -25.61
C ARG A 528 -24.03 24.44 -25.25
N PRO A 529 -25.31 24.58 -25.56
CA PRO A 529 -26.08 25.82 -25.33
C PRO A 529 -26.11 26.27 -23.85
N GLU A 530 -25.99 25.33 -22.90
CA GLU A 530 -25.95 25.64 -21.47
C GLU A 530 -24.78 26.58 -21.10
N LEU A 531 -23.76 26.69 -21.94
CA LEU A 531 -22.59 27.54 -21.70
C LEU A 531 -22.79 28.97 -22.26
N GLU A 532 -23.91 29.30 -22.88
CA GLU A 532 -24.10 30.58 -23.55
C GLU A 532 -23.89 31.77 -22.62
N THR A 533 -24.35 31.66 -21.39
CA THR A 533 -24.22 32.70 -20.36
C THR A 533 -22.85 32.76 -19.70
N LEU A 534 -21.99 31.77 -19.93
CA LEU A 534 -20.68 31.67 -19.26
C LEU A 534 -19.71 32.71 -19.83
N THR A 535 -19.08 33.52 -18.96
CA THR A 535 -18.11 34.54 -19.37
C THR A 535 -16.67 34.03 -19.28
N GLU A 536 -15.75 34.66 -19.98
CA GLU A 536 -14.31 34.36 -19.89
C GLU A 536 -13.77 34.63 -18.50
N ALA A 537 -14.25 35.68 -17.83
CA ALA A 537 -13.83 36.01 -16.47
C ALA A 537 -14.21 34.89 -15.47
N GLN A 538 -15.40 34.31 -15.62
CA GLN A 538 -15.86 33.20 -14.80
C GLN A 538 -14.99 31.93 -14.98
N VAL A 539 -14.68 31.56 -16.22
CA VAL A 539 -13.80 30.42 -16.53
C VAL A 539 -12.39 30.68 -16.01
N THR A 540 -11.90 31.91 -16.16
CA THR A 540 -10.58 32.33 -15.64
C THR A 540 -10.53 32.21 -14.13
N LEU A 541 -11.56 32.66 -13.41
CA LEU A 541 -11.64 32.56 -11.95
C LEU A 541 -11.57 31.10 -11.49
N VAL A 542 -12.34 30.19 -12.10
CA VAL A 542 -12.29 28.74 -11.79
C VAL A 542 -10.89 28.18 -12.05
N SER A 543 -10.27 28.57 -13.17
CA SER A 543 -8.91 28.15 -13.50
C SER A 543 -7.89 28.59 -12.45
N LEU A 544 -7.98 29.84 -12.00
CA LEU A 544 -7.09 30.41 -10.98
C LEU A 544 -7.30 29.76 -9.61
N ILE A 545 -8.54 29.49 -9.20
CA ILE A 545 -8.83 28.77 -7.94
C ILE A 545 -8.31 27.32 -8.01
N SER A 546 -8.45 26.68 -9.16
CA SER A 546 -7.83 25.34 -9.37
C SER A 546 -6.30 25.38 -9.21
N ALA A 547 -5.66 26.45 -9.70
CA ALA A 547 -4.22 26.67 -9.51
C ALA A 547 -3.85 26.94 -8.07
N LEU A 548 -4.67 27.75 -7.38
CA LEU A 548 -4.47 28.06 -5.96
C LEU A 548 -4.49 26.75 -5.12
N ASP A 549 -5.50 25.89 -5.31
CA ASP A 549 -5.57 24.58 -4.65
C ASP A 549 -4.35 23.71 -4.98
N PHE A 550 -3.92 23.68 -6.24
CA PHE A 550 -2.75 22.91 -6.69
C PHE A 550 -1.46 23.36 -5.98
N TYR A 551 -1.19 24.65 -5.92
CA TYR A 551 0.00 25.19 -5.25
C TYR A 551 -0.11 25.05 -3.73
N TYR A 552 -1.29 25.28 -3.15
CA TYR A 552 -1.54 25.12 -1.73
C TYR A 552 -1.25 23.70 -1.25
N ARG A 553 -1.80 22.69 -1.92
CA ARG A 553 -1.59 21.27 -1.56
C ARG A 553 -0.14 20.82 -1.72
N ARG A 554 0.63 21.48 -2.57
CA ARG A 554 2.07 21.26 -2.72
C ARG A 554 2.92 22.08 -1.74
N GLN A 555 2.29 22.85 -0.88
CA GLN A 555 2.95 23.79 0.04
C GLN A 555 3.83 24.84 -0.69
N SER A 556 3.54 25.11 -1.95
CA SER A 556 4.17 26.14 -2.75
C SER A 556 3.48 27.49 -2.53
N PHE A 557 3.43 27.94 -1.25
CA PHE A 557 2.63 29.08 -0.82
C PHE A 557 3.02 30.38 -1.52
N ARG A 558 4.30 30.56 -1.88
CA ARG A 558 4.69 31.74 -2.66
C ARG A 558 4.02 31.79 -4.02
N SER A 559 4.04 30.68 -4.77
CA SER A 559 3.35 30.62 -6.06
C SER A 559 1.83 30.76 -5.90
N ALA A 560 1.27 30.31 -4.77
CA ALA A 560 -0.14 30.54 -4.45
C ALA A 560 -0.47 32.03 -4.24
N ILE A 561 0.38 32.77 -3.50
CA ILE A 561 0.22 34.21 -3.26
C ILE A 561 0.38 35.02 -4.57
N GLU A 562 1.29 34.63 -5.46
CA GLU A 562 1.47 35.26 -6.77
C GLU A 562 0.22 35.19 -7.67
N LEU A 563 -0.71 34.29 -7.41
CA LEU A 563 -1.99 34.20 -8.12
C LEU A 563 -3.05 35.19 -7.58
N LEU A 564 -2.93 35.63 -6.33
CA LEU A 564 -3.99 36.39 -5.64
C LEU A 564 -4.39 37.68 -6.37
N PRO A 565 -3.48 38.49 -6.94
CA PRO A 565 -3.87 39.67 -7.71
C PRO A 565 -4.82 39.34 -8.86
N ASN A 566 -4.53 38.24 -9.58
CA ASN A 566 -5.35 37.81 -10.72
C ASN A 566 -6.69 37.23 -10.26
N ILE A 567 -6.70 36.48 -9.14
CA ILE A 567 -7.93 35.96 -8.53
C ILE A 567 -8.84 37.10 -8.10
N LEU A 568 -8.29 38.10 -7.39
CA LEU A 568 -9.04 39.25 -6.94
C LEU A 568 -9.60 40.07 -8.10
N SER A 569 -8.80 40.31 -9.14
CA SER A 569 -9.24 41.02 -10.36
C SER A 569 -10.38 40.29 -11.07
N ALA A 570 -10.25 38.95 -11.23
CA ALA A 570 -11.31 38.15 -11.86
C ALA A 570 -12.58 38.09 -10.99
N ALA A 571 -12.43 38.01 -9.67
CA ALA A 571 -13.55 38.01 -8.72
C ALA A 571 -14.27 39.36 -8.65
N GLU A 572 -13.54 40.48 -8.72
CA GLU A 572 -14.14 41.84 -8.78
C GLU A 572 -15.08 41.99 -9.97
N THR A 573 -14.65 41.53 -11.15
CA THR A 573 -15.48 41.57 -12.38
C THR A 573 -16.77 40.80 -12.19
N PHE A 574 -16.72 39.68 -11.47
CA PHE A 574 -17.89 38.85 -11.21
C PHE A 574 -18.80 39.41 -10.11
N LEU A 575 -18.22 39.88 -8.97
CA LEU A 575 -18.98 40.34 -7.80
C LEU A 575 -19.61 41.72 -8.02
N VAL A 576 -19.10 42.52 -8.95
CA VAL A 576 -19.66 43.87 -9.27
C VAL A 576 -20.80 43.74 -10.30
N GLU A 577 -20.82 42.68 -11.13
CA GLU A 577 -21.89 42.41 -12.11
C GLU A 577 -23.08 41.63 -11.49
N ALA A 578 -22.94 41.03 -10.31
CA ALA A 578 -23.97 40.31 -9.56
C ALA A 578 -24.67 41.23 -8.55
#